data_413d4132bf99dca5442a3b51d34a3ad5
#
_entry.id   413d4132bf99dca5442a3b51d34a3ad5
#
_cell.length_a   1.000
_cell.length_b   1.000
_cell.length_c   1.000
_cell.angle_alpha   90.00
_cell.angle_beta   90.00
_cell.angle_gamma   90.00
#
_symmetry.space_group_name_H-M   'P 1'
#
loop_
_entity.id
_entity.type
_entity.pdbx_description
1 polymer ?
#
loop_
_entity_poly.entity_id
_entity_poly.type
_entity_poly.pdbx_seq_one_letter_code
_entity_poly.pdbx_strand_id
1 'polypeptide(L)'
;MNAPVGHVSDTARWVAVYRADESARPDALFHDPLADRLAGPQGRAIVAAAPRSIRNGWWMVARTKVIDDLIAEAVGQDCDRVLNLAAGLDTRPYRLDLPAELQWIEADLGPLLTEKDRLLADETPRCRLTRTAVDLSDPSARAAFLDTALAGASKAFVLTEGLVMYLDESDVAGLSEAFHRPEIAWWTLDFPSIGLLKTMNNRTGGLLRNAPFTFAPANGVAYFEELGWNVASIESVSQAALRFNRLPPLTRLLVRLRQQDPRNPGRQPWSGIACLTPA
;
A
#
# COMPACT_ATOMS: atom_id res chain seq x y z
N MET A 1 -18.00 -18.37 15.94
CA MET A 1 -16.96 -18.44 14.91
C MET A 1 -16.23 -17.11 14.95
N ASN A 2 -14.92 -17.11 15.29
CA ASN A 2 -14.13 -15.89 15.29
C ASN A 2 -14.09 -15.30 13.87
N ALA A 3 -14.16 -13.97 13.75
CA ALA A 3 -14.01 -13.29 12.47
C ALA A 3 -12.65 -13.68 11.85
N PRO A 4 -12.59 -13.97 10.53
CA PRO A 4 -11.33 -14.38 9.87
C PRO A 4 -10.25 -13.29 9.91
N VAL A 5 -10.64 -12.01 10.06
CA VAL A 5 -9.74 -10.87 10.33
C VAL A 5 -9.97 -10.44 11.77
N GLY A 6 -9.05 -10.79 12.65
CA GLY A 6 -9.07 -10.42 14.06
C GLY A 6 -8.44 -9.04 14.32
N HIS A 7 -7.47 -8.66 13.51
CA HIS A 7 -6.70 -7.42 13.60
C HIS A 7 -6.38 -6.87 12.20
N VAL A 8 -6.07 -5.57 12.10
CA VAL A 8 -5.67 -4.93 10.83
C VAL A 8 -4.47 -5.65 10.18
N SER A 9 -3.54 -6.16 10.97
CA SER A 9 -2.39 -6.95 10.51
C SER A 9 -2.77 -8.21 9.72
N ASP A 10 -3.97 -8.77 9.92
CA ASP A 10 -4.45 -9.92 9.15
C ASP A 10 -4.73 -9.56 7.70
N THR A 11 -5.00 -8.27 7.40
CA THR A 11 -5.17 -7.80 6.03
C THR A 11 -3.89 -7.90 5.21
N ALA A 12 -2.71 -7.82 5.85
CA ALA A 12 -1.43 -8.03 5.19
C ALA A 12 -1.27 -9.45 4.63
N ARG A 13 -1.81 -10.47 5.35
CA ARG A 13 -1.83 -11.86 4.85
C ARG A 13 -2.76 -12.02 3.65
N TRP A 14 -3.88 -11.31 3.67
CA TRP A 14 -4.82 -11.28 2.54
C TRP A 14 -4.14 -10.76 1.26
N VAL A 15 -3.42 -9.63 1.38
CA VAL A 15 -2.64 -9.06 0.26
C VAL A 15 -1.56 -10.04 -0.22
N ALA A 16 -0.86 -10.71 0.70
CA ALA A 16 0.17 -11.69 0.37
C ALA A 16 -0.38 -12.87 -0.47
N VAL A 17 -1.62 -13.35 -0.19
CA VAL A 17 -2.26 -14.38 -1.03
C VAL A 17 -2.36 -13.93 -2.49
N TYR A 18 -2.80 -12.70 -2.74
CA TYR A 18 -2.96 -12.22 -4.12
C TYR A 18 -1.63 -12.02 -4.85
N ARG A 19 -0.57 -11.66 -4.12
CA ARG A 19 0.79 -11.62 -4.70
C ARG A 19 1.29 -13.03 -5.05
N ALA A 20 1.01 -14.02 -4.20
CA ALA A 20 1.34 -15.42 -4.48
C ALA A 20 0.57 -15.95 -5.69
N ASP A 21 -0.73 -15.69 -5.76
CA ASP A 21 -1.58 -16.12 -6.87
C ASP A 21 -1.17 -15.45 -8.20
N GLU A 22 -0.77 -14.16 -8.17
CA GLU A 22 -0.23 -13.49 -9.35
C GLU A 22 1.09 -14.11 -9.79
N SER A 23 1.99 -14.40 -8.84
CA SER A 23 3.32 -14.98 -9.12
C SER A 23 3.26 -16.36 -9.76
N ALA A 24 2.18 -17.12 -9.52
CA ALA A 24 1.95 -18.44 -10.09
C ALA A 24 1.41 -18.38 -11.54
N ARG A 25 1.09 -17.22 -12.06
CA ARG A 25 0.55 -17.08 -13.42
C ARG A 25 1.66 -17.17 -14.47
N PRO A 26 1.38 -17.74 -15.65
CA PRO A 26 2.34 -17.73 -16.75
C PRO A 26 2.58 -16.34 -17.35
N ASP A 27 1.64 -15.40 -17.15
CA ASP A 27 1.69 -14.00 -17.58
C ASP A 27 1.83 -13.05 -16.38
N ALA A 28 2.52 -13.49 -15.30
CA ALA A 28 2.69 -12.73 -14.08
C ALA A 28 3.30 -11.34 -14.33
N LEU A 29 2.73 -10.31 -13.69
CA LEU A 29 3.24 -8.93 -13.76
C LEU A 29 4.46 -8.72 -12.88
N PHE A 30 4.60 -9.54 -11.86
CA PHE A 30 5.73 -9.60 -10.94
C PHE A 30 5.83 -11.00 -10.33
N HIS A 31 7.00 -11.34 -9.82
CA HIS A 31 7.23 -12.56 -9.09
C HIS A 31 7.56 -12.25 -7.63
N ASP A 32 6.80 -12.84 -6.72
CA ASP A 32 6.99 -12.76 -5.27
C ASP A 32 7.07 -14.18 -4.69
N PRO A 33 8.26 -14.81 -4.69
CA PRO A 33 8.42 -16.18 -4.23
C PRO A 33 8.17 -16.35 -2.73
N LEU A 34 8.15 -15.26 -1.96
CA LEU A 34 7.97 -15.27 -0.52
C LEU A 34 6.50 -15.10 -0.09
N ALA A 35 5.65 -14.63 -1.01
CA ALA A 35 4.28 -14.25 -0.69
C ALA A 35 3.44 -15.40 -0.13
N ASP A 36 3.56 -16.62 -0.67
CA ASP A 36 2.78 -17.78 -0.20
C ASP A 36 3.17 -18.20 1.22
N ARG A 37 4.47 -18.18 1.53
CA ARG A 37 5.00 -18.45 2.88
C ARG A 37 4.47 -17.41 3.89
N LEU A 38 4.48 -16.12 3.53
CA LEU A 38 3.97 -15.05 4.38
C LEU A 38 2.45 -15.07 4.54
N ALA A 39 1.72 -15.40 3.50
CA ALA A 39 0.26 -15.55 3.56
C ALA A 39 -0.15 -16.67 4.52
N GLY A 40 0.49 -17.82 4.41
CA GLY A 40 0.24 -18.99 5.21
C GLY A 40 -1.20 -19.51 5.11
N PRO A 41 -1.56 -20.53 5.90
CA PRO A 41 -2.92 -21.06 5.94
C PRO A 41 -3.97 -20.03 6.35
N GLN A 42 -3.61 -19.09 7.22
CA GLN A 42 -4.51 -18.03 7.69
C GLN A 42 -4.91 -17.08 6.55
N GLY A 43 -3.96 -16.61 5.76
CA GLY A 43 -4.25 -15.77 4.60
C GLY A 43 -5.15 -16.47 3.58
N ARG A 44 -4.87 -17.74 3.29
CA ARG A 44 -5.71 -18.58 2.41
C ARG A 44 -7.14 -18.74 2.97
N ALA A 45 -7.32 -18.90 4.29
CA ALA A 45 -8.62 -18.97 4.93
C ALA A 45 -9.39 -17.63 4.83
N ILE A 46 -8.71 -16.50 4.99
CA ILE A 46 -9.30 -15.16 4.81
C ILE A 46 -9.85 -15.01 3.38
N VAL A 47 -9.06 -15.34 2.35
CA VAL A 47 -9.50 -15.26 0.95
C VAL A 47 -10.67 -16.21 0.69
N ALA A 48 -10.63 -17.42 1.23
CA ALA A 48 -11.73 -18.40 1.08
C ALA A 48 -13.05 -17.91 1.69
N ALA A 49 -12.98 -17.15 2.80
CA ALA A 49 -14.14 -16.55 3.46
C ALA A 49 -14.62 -15.27 2.78
N ALA A 50 -13.80 -14.63 1.94
CA ALA A 50 -14.15 -13.39 1.26
C ALA A 50 -15.29 -13.58 0.25
N PRO A 51 -16.16 -12.57 0.04
CA PRO A 51 -17.17 -12.60 -1.00
C PRO A 51 -16.58 -12.85 -2.39
N ARG A 52 -17.27 -13.62 -3.23
CA ARG A 52 -16.80 -13.98 -4.57
C ARG A 52 -16.43 -12.77 -5.43
N SER A 53 -17.11 -11.64 -5.24
CA SER A 53 -16.89 -10.39 -5.99
C SER A 53 -15.53 -9.74 -5.74
N ILE A 54 -14.87 -10.07 -4.61
CA ILE A 54 -13.57 -9.50 -4.22
C ILE A 54 -12.48 -10.58 -4.14
N ARG A 55 -12.80 -11.84 -4.42
CA ARG A 55 -11.87 -12.97 -4.27
C ARG A 55 -10.78 -13.04 -5.33
N ASN A 56 -10.94 -12.37 -6.47
CA ASN A 56 -9.97 -12.40 -7.57
C ASN A 56 -8.79 -11.43 -7.41
N GLY A 57 -8.83 -10.52 -6.43
CA GLY A 57 -7.70 -9.68 -6.02
C GLY A 57 -7.08 -8.75 -7.08
N TRP A 58 -7.71 -8.56 -8.24
CA TRP A 58 -7.13 -7.77 -9.34
C TRP A 58 -6.67 -6.36 -8.92
N TRP A 59 -7.37 -5.74 -7.97
CA TRP A 59 -7.01 -4.40 -7.47
C TRP A 59 -5.74 -4.41 -6.65
N MET A 60 -5.48 -5.48 -5.87
CA MET A 60 -4.24 -5.63 -5.10
C MET A 60 -3.06 -5.86 -6.04
N VAL A 61 -3.24 -6.70 -7.06
CA VAL A 61 -2.22 -6.96 -8.07
C VAL A 61 -1.87 -5.68 -8.85
N ALA A 62 -2.88 -4.94 -9.30
CA ALA A 62 -2.67 -3.69 -10.02
C ALA A 62 -1.97 -2.63 -9.15
N ARG A 63 -2.40 -2.48 -7.88
CA ARG A 63 -1.77 -1.59 -6.91
C ARG A 63 -0.30 -1.94 -6.70
N THR A 64 -0.02 -3.21 -6.42
CA THR A 64 1.36 -3.68 -6.21
C THR A 64 2.25 -3.33 -7.40
N LYS A 65 1.79 -3.61 -8.64
CA LYS A 65 2.58 -3.34 -9.85
C LYS A 65 2.82 -1.84 -10.08
N VAL A 66 1.80 -0.99 -9.87
CA VAL A 66 1.97 0.47 -10.01
C VAL A 66 2.98 1.00 -8.99
N ILE A 67 2.88 0.56 -7.74
CA ILE A 67 3.83 0.99 -6.70
C ILE A 67 5.24 0.47 -6.99
N ASP A 68 5.38 -0.77 -7.48
CA ASP A 68 6.67 -1.31 -7.91
C ASP A 68 7.33 -0.43 -8.99
N ASP A 69 6.52 0.03 -9.96
CA ASP A 69 7.01 0.91 -11.04
C ASP A 69 7.41 2.30 -10.50
N LEU A 70 6.63 2.88 -9.58
CA LEU A 70 6.96 4.16 -8.95
C LEU A 70 8.25 4.10 -8.11
N ILE A 71 8.47 2.99 -7.40
CA ILE A 71 9.73 2.78 -6.66
C ILE A 71 10.90 2.65 -7.62
N ALA A 72 10.76 1.88 -8.70
CA ALA A 72 11.81 1.73 -9.70
C ALA A 72 12.14 3.07 -10.38
N GLU A 73 11.13 3.90 -10.65
CA GLU A 73 11.31 5.25 -11.19
C GLU A 73 12.06 6.14 -10.20
N ALA A 74 11.69 6.15 -8.91
CA ALA A 74 12.36 6.95 -7.88
C ALA A 74 13.82 6.51 -7.71
N VAL A 75 14.10 5.20 -7.71
CA VAL A 75 15.47 4.66 -7.67
C VAL A 75 16.27 5.10 -8.89
N GLY A 76 15.67 5.12 -10.08
CA GLY A 76 16.27 5.66 -11.29
C GLY A 76 16.52 7.18 -11.27
N GLN A 77 15.93 7.89 -10.29
CA GLN A 77 16.11 9.33 -10.03
C GLN A 77 16.96 9.61 -8.77
N ASP A 78 17.88 8.71 -8.44
CA ASP A 78 18.81 8.79 -7.31
C ASP A 78 18.12 8.76 -5.92
N CYS A 79 16.99 8.09 -5.77
CA CYS A 79 16.42 7.79 -4.46
C CYS A 79 17.43 6.94 -3.67
N ASP A 80 17.88 7.43 -2.52
CA ASP A 80 18.86 6.75 -1.66
C ASP A 80 18.21 6.08 -0.45
N ARG A 81 16.92 6.34 -0.21
CA ARG A 81 16.17 5.83 0.94
C ARG A 81 14.70 5.58 0.65
N VAL A 82 14.20 4.40 1.03
CA VAL A 82 12.77 4.09 1.02
C VAL A 82 12.31 3.90 2.46
N LEU A 83 11.28 4.65 2.85
CA LEU A 83 10.55 4.47 4.10
C LEU A 83 9.21 3.81 3.81
N ASN A 84 9.08 2.53 4.11
CA ASN A 84 7.83 1.78 3.94
C ASN A 84 7.10 1.71 5.28
N LEU A 85 6.07 2.53 5.44
CA LEU A 85 5.33 2.74 6.67
C LEU A 85 4.06 1.89 6.69
N ALA A 86 3.83 1.18 7.80
CA ALA A 86 2.87 0.09 7.91
C ALA A 86 3.17 -0.99 6.85
N ALA A 87 4.43 -1.41 6.80
CA ALA A 87 4.99 -2.26 5.74
C ALA A 87 4.34 -3.65 5.64
N GLY A 88 3.64 -4.08 6.67
CA GLY A 88 2.96 -5.36 6.68
C GLY A 88 3.88 -6.52 6.28
N LEU A 89 3.40 -7.31 5.35
CA LEU A 89 4.13 -8.45 4.78
C LEU A 89 4.70 -8.13 3.39
N ASP A 90 5.12 -6.88 3.15
CA ASP A 90 5.79 -6.48 1.91
C ASP A 90 7.12 -7.22 1.73
N THR A 91 7.45 -7.57 0.49
CA THR A 91 8.64 -8.34 0.11
C THR A 91 9.50 -7.62 -0.93
N ARG A 92 9.19 -6.36 -1.26
CA ARG A 92 9.93 -5.58 -2.26
C ARG A 92 11.44 -5.57 -2.04
N PRO A 93 11.96 -5.47 -0.80
CA PRO A 93 13.40 -5.54 -0.53
C PRO A 93 14.06 -6.82 -1.01
N TYR A 94 13.30 -7.89 -1.19
CA TYR A 94 13.80 -9.21 -1.57
C TYR A 94 13.59 -9.51 -3.06
N ARG A 95 12.61 -8.85 -3.72
CA ARG A 95 12.18 -9.24 -5.08
C ARG A 95 12.42 -8.18 -6.16
N LEU A 96 12.44 -6.88 -5.79
CA LEU A 96 12.75 -5.82 -6.76
C LEU A 96 14.24 -5.79 -7.08
N ASP A 97 14.57 -5.31 -8.27
CA ASP A 97 15.93 -5.03 -8.65
C ASP A 97 16.36 -3.68 -8.04
N LEU A 98 17.02 -3.76 -6.88
CA LEU A 98 17.39 -2.62 -6.06
C LEU A 98 18.91 -2.50 -5.94
N PRO A 99 19.46 -1.27 -5.91
CA PRO A 99 20.86 -1.06 -5.57
C PRO A 99 21.19 -1.62 -4.18
N ALA A 100 22.32 -2.29 -4.05
CA ALA A 100 22.73 -2.91 -2.78
C ALA A 100 22.95 -1.88 -1.65
N GLU A 101 23.27 -0.63 -2.01
CA GLU A 101 23.47 0.50 -1.09
C GLU A 101 22.15 1.21 -0.71
N LEU A 102 21.05 1.02 -1.44
CA LEU A 102 19.76 1.62 -1.12
C LEU A 102 19.36 1.25 0.31
N GLN A 103 19.05 2.24 1.12
CA GLN A 103 18.53 2.00 2.47
C GLN A 103 17.02 1.85 2.41
N TRP A 104 16.53 0.68 2.81
CA TRP A 104 15.11 0.38 2.92
C TRP A 104 14.73 0.21 4.38
N ILE A 105 13.84 1.05 4.88
CA ILE A 105 13.40 1.05 6.27
C ILE A 105 11.92 0.71 6.32
N GLU A 106 11.59 -0.42 6.93
CA GLU A 106 10.22 -0.83 7.20
C GLU A 106 9.84 -0.42 8.62
N ALA A 107 8.69 0.25 8.76
CA ALA A 107 8.09 0.59 10.04
C ALA A 107 6.73 -0.08 10.18
N ASP A 108 6.49 -0.79 11.27
CA ASP A 108 5.20 -1.42 11.57
C ASP A 108 5.10 -1.76 13.07
N LEU A 109 3.98 -2.33 13.49
CA LEU A 109 3.78 -2.82 14.86
C LEU A 109 4.72 -4.00 15.17
N GLY A 110 5.32 -4.00 16.34
CA GLY A 110 6.33 -4.96 16.76
C GLY A 110 5.97 -6.45 16.55
N PRO A 111 4.77 -6.91 16.94
CA PRO A 111 4.38 -8.30 16.73
C PRO A 111 4.39 -8.75 15.26
N LEU A 112 3.97 -7.88 14.32
CA LEU A 112 3.96 -8.21 12.91
C LEU A 112 5.38 -8.27 12.32
N LEU A 113 6.25 -7.33 12.73
CA LEU A 113 7.67 -7.35 12.32
C LEU A 113 8.39 -8.58 12.85
N THR A 114 8.17 -8.94 14.12
CA THR A 114 8.76 -10.16 14.73
C THR A 114 8.35 -11.42 13.96
N GLU A 115 7.09 -11.50 13.57
CA GLU A 115 6.62 -12.63 12.77
C GLU A 115 7.22 -12.63 11.36
N LYS A 116 7.29 -11.46 10.71
CA LYS A 116 7.92 -11.30 9.40
C LYS A 116 9.39 -11.71 9.42
N ASP A 117 10.15 -11.26 10.45
CA ASP A 117 11.55 -11.64 10.64
C ASP A 117 11.73 -13.14 10.80
N ARG A 118 10.88 -13.77 11.61
CA ARG A 118 10.91 -15.24 11.78
C ARG A 118 10.62 -15.98 10.49
N LEU A 119 9.66 -15.50 9.69
CA LEU A 119 9.28 -16.14 8.43
C LEU A 119 10.31 -15.92 7.31
N LEU A 120 11.13 -14.88 7.40
CA LEU A 120 12.13 -14.50 6.40
C LEU A 120 13.57 -14.66 6.90
N ALA A 121 13.80 -15.40 8.01
CA ALA A 121 15.11 -15.52 8.65
C ALA A 121 16.20 -16.08 7.70
N ASP A 122 15.84 -16.93 6.75
CA ASP A 122 16.75 -17.55 5.79
C ASP A 122 16.88 -16.76 4.47
N GLU A 123 16.21 -15.61 4.36
CA GLU A 123 16.19 -14.79 3.14
C GLU A 123 17.13 -13.60 3.24
N THR A 124 17.78 -13.27 2.14
CA THR A 124 18.68 -12.12 2.06
C THR A 124 18.04 -11.03 1.22
N PRO A 125 17.84 -9.82 1.77
CA PRO A 125 17.35 -8.68 0.99
C PRO A 125 18.39 -8.22 -0.02
N ARG A 126 17.93 -7.61 -1.10
CA ARG A 126 18.78 -7.09 -2.18
C ARG A 126 19.39 -5.72 -1.87
N CYS A 127 18.92 -5.07 -0.82
CA CYS A 127 19.33 -3.75 -0.37
C CYS A 127 19.59 -3.76 1.14
N ARG A 128 19.98 -2.62 1.72
CA ARG A 128 20.19 -2.47 3.17
C ARG A 128 18.85 -2.32 3.88
N LEU A 129 18.28 -3.44 4.30
CA LEU A 129 16.99 -3.49 4.98
C LEU A 129 17.13 -3.33 6.50
N THR A 130 16.32 -2.42 7.06
CA THR A 130 16.14 -2.26 8.52
C THR A 130 14.64 -2.29 8.83
N ARG A 131 14.27 -2.93 9.97
CA ARG A 131 12.90 -2.94 10.48
C ARG A 131 12.84 -2.27 11.83
N THR A 132 11.89 -1.37 12.02
CA THR A 132 11.71 -0.59 13.24
C THR A 132 10.28 -0.73 13.72
N ALA A 133 10.12 -1.22 14.95
CA ALA A 133 8.82 -1.25 15.60
C ALA A 133 8.43 0.16 16.04
N VAL A 134 7.34 0.69 15.49
CA VAL A 134 6.83 2.02 15.84
C VAL A 134 5.31 2.04 15.67
N ASP A 135 4.63 2.69 16.61
CA ASP A 135 3.23 3.07 16.46
C ASP A 135 3.15 4.41 15.74
N LEU A 136 2.75 4.37 14.48
CA LEU A 136 2.65 5.57 13.63
C LEU A 136 1.49 6.50 14.04
N SER A 137 0.56 6.04 14.89
CA SER A 137 -0.51 6.88 15.45
C SER A 137 -0.02 7.76 16.59
N ASP A 138 1.12 7.42 17.23
CA ASP A 138 1.77 8.29 18.21
C ASP A 138 2.65 9.34 17.50
N PRO A 139 2.28 10.65 17.55
CA PRO A 139 3.04 11.70 16.88
C PRO A 139 4.49 11.81 17.36
N SER A 140 4.75 11.56 18.64
CA SER A 140 6.11 11.65 19.22
C SER A 140 6.99 10.50 18.77
N ALA A 141 6.45 9.25 18.78
CA ALA A 141 7.14 8.08 18.28
C ALA A 141 7.41 8.19 16.76
N ARG A 142 6.42 8.69 16.01
CA ARG A 142 6.55 8.95 14.57
C ARG A 142 7.63 9.98 14.25
N ALA A 143 7.67 11.12 15.00
CA ALA A 143 8.69 12.15 14.80
C ALA A 143 10.09 11.61 15.08
N ALA A 144 10.31 10.94 16.21
CA ALA A 144 11.59 10.35 16.59
C ALA A 144 12.06 9.28 15.58
N PHE A 145 11.12 8.48 15.06
CA PHE A 145 11.39 7.52 13.99
C PHE A 145 11.87 8.23 12.73
N LEU A 146 11.14 9.25 12.25
CA LEU A 146 11.50 9.99 11.03
C LEU A 146 12.86 10.71 11.16
N ASP A 147 13.17 11.29 12.32
CA ASP A 147 14.46 11.91 12.60
C ASP A 147 15.61 10.92 12.43
N THR A 148 15.43 9.69 12.93
CA THR A 148 16.43 8.63 12.81
C THR A 148 16.49 8.08 11.39
N ALA A 149 15.33 7.80 10.81
CA ALA A 149 15.22 7.14 9.51
C ALA A 149 15.68 8.04 8.35
N LEU A 150 15.54 9.36 8.46
CA LEU A 150 15.96 10.31 7.44
C LEU A 150 17.39 10.85 7.64
N ALA A 151 18.04 10.51 8.75
CA ALA A 151 19.39 11.00 9.02
C ALA A 151 20.37 10.63 7.88
N GLY A 152 20.92 11.66 7.21
CA GLY A 152 21.84 11.51 6.09
C GLY A 152 21.20 11.06 4.77
N ALA A 153 19.86 11.08 4.66
CA ALA A 153 19.18 10.87 3.38
C ALA A 153 19.30 12.13 2.50
N SER A 154 19.38 11.92 1.19
CA SER A 154 19.35 13.01 0.20
C SER A 154 17.99 13.07 -0.51
N LYS A 155 17.46 11.92 -0.90
CA LYS A 155 16.18 11.79 -1.60
C LYS A 155 15.42 10.56 -1.10
N ALA A 156 14.52 10.77 -0.15
CA ALA A 156 13.72 9.71 0.42
C ALA A 156 12.38 9.54 -0.32
N PHE A 157 12.00 8.28 -0.51
CA PHE A 157 10.68 7.86 -0.97
C PHE A 157 9.89 7.31 0.20
N VAL A 158 8.79 7.96 0.57
CA VAL A 158 7.87 7.48 1.59
C VAL A 158 6.74 6.68 0.94
N LEU A 159 6.48 5.47 1.43
CA LEU A 159 5.39 4.61 1.01
C LEU A 159 4.42 4.38 2.17
N THR A 160 3.14 4.66 1.95
CA THR A 160 2.04 4.34 2.87
C THR A 160 0.98 3.52 2.14
N GLU A 161 1.36 2.30 1.70
CA GLU A 161 0.46 1.40 0.99
C GLU A 161 -0.54 0.74 1.93
N GLY A 162 -1.83 0.90 1.65
CA GLY A 162 -2.89 0.26 2.44
C GLY A 162 -2.99 0.79 3.87
N LEU A 163 -2.57 2.03 4.13
CA LEU A 163 -2.56 2.63 5.46
C LEU A 163 -3.65 3.69 5.63
N VAL A 164 -3.66 4.72 4.79
CA VAL A 164 -4.46 5.94 5.04
C VAL A 164 -5.95 5.67 5.15
N MET A 165 -6.47 4.65 4.46
CA MET A 165 -7.89 4.31 4.54
C MET A 165 -8.36 3.81 5.92
N TYR A 166 -7.44 3.44 6.81
CA TYR A 166 -7.72 2.99 8.18
C TYR A 166 -7.55 4.07 9.24
N LEU A 167 -7.01 5.23 8.85
CA LEU A 167 -6.77 6.37 9.72
C LEU A 167 -7.98 7.31 9.72
N ASP A 168 -8.07 8.19 10.70
CA ASP A 168 -8.97 9.32 10.62
C ASP A 168 -8.32 10.49 9.84
N GLU A 169 -9.10 11.53 9.56
CA GLU A 169 -8.64 12.67 8.78
C GLU A 169 -7.53 13.45 9.49
N SER A 170 -7.59 13.56 10.82
CA SER A 170 -6.56 14.25 11.61
C SER A 170 -5.23 13.48 11.60
N ASP A 171 -5.28 12.14 11.63
CA ASP A 171 -4.09 11.30 11.53
C ASP A 171 -3.43 11.43 10.14
N VAL A 172 -4.25 11.44 9.07
CA VAL A 172 -3.73 11.63 7.70
C VAL A 172 -3.10 13.02 7.54
N ALA A 173 -3.72 14.07 8.08
CA ALA A 173 -3.15 15.42 8.07
C ALA A 173 -1.84 15.48 8.89
N GLY A 174 -1.81 14.82 10.06
CA GLY A 174 -0.61 14.74 10.89
C GLY A 174 0.54 13.94 10.24
N LEU A 175 0.24 12.90 9.46
CA LEU A 175 1.24 12.22 8.62
C LEU A 175 1.77 13.14 7.53
N SER A 176 0.87 13.84 6.83
CA SER A 176 1.22 14.82 5.81
C SER A 176 2.17 15.89 6.34
N GLU A 177 1.84 16.49 7.48
CA GLU A 177 2.69 17.46 8.14
C GLU A 177 4.07 16.89 8.49
N ALA A 178 4.11 15.67 9.06
CA ALA A 178 5.35 15.02 9.44
C ALA A 178 6.26 14.71 8.25
N PHE A 179 5.70 14.59 7.03
CA PHE A 179 6.46 14.31 5.81
C PHE A 179 6.93 15.57 5.06
N HIS A 180 6.57 16.77 5.49
CA HIS A 180 7.16 18.03 4.97
C HIS A 180 8.58 18.22 5.50
N ARG A 181 9.51 17.41 5.00
CA ARG A 181 10.94 17.40 5.33
C ARG A 181 11.78 17.50 4.06
N PRO A 182 12.89 18.22 4.08
CA PRO A 182 13.69 18.46 2.87
C PRO A 182 14.28 17.17 2.25
N GLU A 183 14.43 16.11 3.05
CA GLU A 183 14.92 14.81 2.56
C GLU A 183 13.85 14.04 1.78
N ILE A 184 12.56 14.31 2.02
CA ILE A 184 11.47 13.57 1.39
C ILE A 184 11.17 14.18 0.02
N ALA A 185 11.54 13.43 -1.03
CA ALA A 185 11.29 13.82 -2.41
C ALA A 185 9.95 13.30 -2.94
N TRP A 186 9.48 12.16 -2.44
CA TRP A 186 8.22 11.52 -2.87
C TRP A 186 7.46 10.92 -1.69
N TRP A 187 6.14 11.07 -1.74
CA TRP A 187 5.22 10.33 -0.90
C TRP A 187 4.22 9.59 -1.78
N THR A 188 4.25 8.25 -1.75
CA THR A 188 3.31 7.40 -2.49
C THR A 188 2.32 6.76 -1.53
N LEU A 189 1.04 6.86 -1.89
CA LEU A 189 -0.07 6.31 -1.11
C LEU A 189 -1.20 5.84 -2.02
N ASP A 190 -2.07 4.98 -1.49
CA ASP A 190 -3.35 4.65 -2.10
C ASP A 190 -4.52 5.05 -1.21
N PHE A 191 -5.59 5.53 -1.81
CA PHE A 191 -6.77 5.98 -1.09
C PHE A 191 -8.07 5.70 -1.86
N PRO A 192 -9.18 5.44 -1.14
CA PRO A 192 -10.48 5.18 -1.73
C PRO A 192 -11.30 6.46 -1.89
N SER A 193 -12.29 6.43 -2.79
CA SER A 193 -13.43 7.34 -2.77
C SER A 193 -14.42 6.98 -1.66
N ILE A 194 -15.30 7.92 -1.29
CA ILE A 194 -16.42 7.68 -0.36
C ILE A 194 -17.29 6.50 -0.84
N GLY A 195 -17.48 6.38 -2.16
CA GLY A 195 -18.25 5.27 -2.74
C GLY A 195 -17.61 3.90 -2.53
N LEU A 196 -16.27 3.82 -2.67
CA LEU A 196 -15.55 2.58 -2.40
C LEU A 196 -15.53 2.26 -0.91
N LEU A 197 -15.27 3.23 -0.04
CA LEU A 197 -15.30 3.08 1.41
C LEU A 197 -16.63 2.47 1.87
N LYS A 198 -17.76 3.05 1.46
CA LYS A 198 -19.10 2.52 1.76
C LYS A 198 -19.31 1.11 1.19
N THR A 199 -18.84 0.87 -0.04
CA THR A 199 -18.96 -0.44 -0.69
C THR A 199 -18.17 -1.51 0.06
N MET A 200 -16.94 -1.21 0.46
CA MET A 200 -16.07 -2.14 1.20
C MET A 200 -16.66 -2.45 2.57
N ASN A 201 -17.01 -1.43 3.36
CA ASN A 201 -17.58 -1.64 4.70
C ASN A 201 -18.90 -2.43 4.67
N ASN A 202 -19.73 -2.24 3.64
CA ASN A 202 -21.00 -2.96 3.51
C ASN A 202 -20.86 -4.37 2.94
N ARG A 203 -19.96 -4.56 1.94
CA ARG A 203 -19.87 -5.84 1.19
C ARG A 203 -18.95 -6.87 1.82
N THR A 204 -18.02 -6.47 2.67
CA THR A 204 -17.10 -7.43 3.29
C THR A 204 -17.76 -8.30 4.36
N GLY A 205 -19.06 -8.09 4.64
CA GLY A 205 -19.87 -9.01 5.47
C GLY A 205 -19.32 -9.21 6.89
N GLY A 206 -18.65 -8.20 7.44
CA GLY A 206 -17.98 -8.30 8.74
C GLY A 206 -16.56 -8.87 8.67
N LEU A 207 -16.02 -9.18 7.48
CA LEU A 207 -14.61 -9.57 7.30
C LEU A 207 -13.67 -8.47 7.81
N LEU A 208 -13.99 -7.19 7.49
CA LEU A 208 -13.25 -6.01 7.95
C LEU A 208 -13.89 -5.33 9.18
N ARG A 209 -14.69 -6.04 9.99
CA ARG A 209 -15.34 -5.43 11.16
C ARG A 209 -14.35 -4.80 12.13
N ASN A 210 -13.18 -5.42 12.30
CA ASN A 210 -12.12 -4.97 13.20
C ASN A 210 -11.09 -4.06 12.51
N ALA A 211 -11.24 -3.82 11.21
CA ALA A 211 -10.41 -2.93 10.40
C ALA A 211 -11.27 -2.22 9.33
N PRO A 212 -12.29 -1.44 9.75
CA PRO A 212 -13.14 -0.72 8.80
C PRO A 212 -12.34 0.39 8.10
N PHE A 213 -12.73 0.72 6.87
CA PHE A 213 -12.23 1.93 6.22
C PHE A 213 -12.89 3.14 6.85
N THR A 214 -12.09 4.14 7.21
CA THR A 214 -12.52 5.36 7.90
C THR A 214 -12.25 6.62 7.07
N PHE A 215 -11.16 6.66 6.33
CA PHE A 215 -10.76 7.82 5.52
C PHE A 215 -11.06 7.62 4.03
N ALA A 216 -11.71 8.63 3.45
CA ALA A 216 -11.92 8.78 2.01
C ALA A 216 -12.20 10.27 1.71
N PRO A 217 -11.25 11.04 1.21
CA PRO A 217 -11.42 12.47 0.99
C PRO A 217 -12.46 12.75 -0.11
N ALA A 218 -13.39 13.67 0.16
CA ALA A 218 -14.49 13.99 -0.75
C ALA A 218 -13.98 14.62 -2.06
N ASN A 219 -12.92 15.43 -1.96
CA ASN A 219 -12.21 16.09 -3.06
C ASN A 219 -11.05 15.25 -3.62
N GLY A 220 -10.99 13.94 -3.28
CA GLY A 220 -9.99 13.03 -3.82
C GLY A 220 -8.56 13.49 -3.58
N VAL A 221 -7.72 13.49 -4.64
CA VAL A 221 -6.31 13.89 -4.52
C VAL A 221 -6.13 15.38 -4.20
N ALA A 222 -7.13 16.24 -4.47
CA ALA A 222 -7.07 17.65 -4.11
C ALA A 222 -6.93 17.87 -2.59
N TYR A 223 -7.37 16.93 -1.75
CA TYR A 223 -7.12 16.94 -0.32
C TYR A 223 -5.62 17.05 0.02
N PHE A 224 -4.78 16.32 -0.68
CA PHE A 224 -3.33 16.37 -0.46
C PHE A 224 -2.70 17.63 -1.06
N GLU A 225 -3.28 18.18 -2.15
CA GLU A 225 -2.86 19.48 -2.69
C GLU A 225 -3.13 20.61 -1.67
N GLU A 226 -4.28 20.57 -0.98
CA GLU A 226 -4.62 21.50 0.11
C GLU A 226 -3.69 21.37 1.32
N LEU A 227 -3.08 20.20 1.51
CA LEU A 227 -2.05 19.95 2.53
C LEU A 227 -0.62 20.32 2.09
N GLY A 228 -0.42 20.97 0.93
CA GLY A 228 0.89 21.46 0.48
C GLY A 228 1.69 20.47 -0.35
N TRP A 229 1.02 19.55 -1.07
CA TRP A 229 1.66 18.61 -1.98
C TRP A 229 1.34 18.91 -3.43
N ASN A 230 2.31 18.69 -4.33
CA ASN A 230 2.08 18.59 -5.75
C ASN A 230 1.78 17.15 -6.13
N VAL A 231 0.83 16.93 -7.04
CA VAL A 231 0.53 15.59 -7.58
C VAL A 231 1.45 15.32 -8.76
N ALA A 232 2.55 14.61 -8.54
CA ALA A 232 3.47 14.20 -9.60
C ALA A 232 2.81 13.17 -10.54
N SER A 233 2.08 12.21 -9.96
CA SER A 233 1.26 11.28 -10.74
C SER A 233 0.09 10.76 -9.91
N ILE A 234 -0.98 10.37 -10.62
CA ILE A 234 -2.11 9.66 -10.02
C ILE A 234 -2.68 8.66 -11.04
N GLU A 235 -2.83 7.42 -10.62
CA GLU A 235 -3.42 6.37 -11.45
C GLU A 235 -4.58 5.70 -10.72
N SER A 236 -5.72 5.57 -11.41
CA SER A 236 -6.82 4.75 -10.91
C SER A 236 -6.44 3.27 -10.92
N VAL A 237 -6.64 2.58 -9.80
CA VAL A 237 -6.38 1.14 -9.68
C VAL A 237 -7.13 0.34 -10.75
N SER A 238 -8.36 0.75 -11.11
CA SER A 238 -9.14 0.07 -12.16
C SER A 238 -8.57 0.33 -13.56
N GLN A 239 -8.03 1.52 -13.85
CA GLN A 239 -7.36 1.81 -15.12
C GLN A 239 -6.03 1.06 -15.23
N ALA A 240 -5.25 1.00 -14.15
CA ALA A 240 -4.05 0.18 -14.08
C ALA A 240 -4.36 -1.30 -14.35
N ALA A 241 -5.40 -1.84 -13.69
CA ALA A 241 -5.82 -3.22 -13.91
C ALA A 241 -6.31 -3.49 -15.34
N LEU A 242 -6.92 -2.49 -15.99
CA LEU A 242 -7.29 -2.57 -17.41
C LEU A 242 -6.03 -2.64 -18.28
N ARG A 243 -5.07 -1.75 -18.06
CA ARG A 243 -3.77 -1.69 -18.75
C ARG A 243 -3.00 -2.99 -18.60
N PHE A 244 -2.99 -3.57 -17.41
CA PHE A 244 -2.31 -4.83 -17.08
C PHE A 244 -3.09 -6.09 -17.45
N ASN A 245 -4.28 -5.96 -18.07
CA ASN A 245 -5.11 -7.10 -18.45
C ASN A 245 -5.52 -7.98 -17.25
N ARG A 246 -5.83 -7.38 -16.09
CA ARG A 246 -6.23 -8.10 -14.86
C ARG A 246 -7.71 -7.96 -14.52
N LEU A 247 -8.45 -7.10 -15.22
CA LEU A 247 -9.89 -6.95 -14.98
C LEU A 247 -10.69 -8.15 -15.52
N PRO A 248 -11.75 -8.56 -14.79
CA PRO A 248 -12.77 -9.46 -15.34
C PRO A 248 -13.40 -8.91 -16.63
N PRO A 249 -13.78 -9.75 -17.61
CA PRO A 249 -14.24 -9.31 -18.92
C PRO A 249 -15.37 -8.27 -18.90
N LEU A 250 -16.40 -8.48 -18.07
CA LEU A 250 -17.53 -7.55 -17.96
C LEU A 250 -17.10 -6.20 -17.35
N THR A 251 -16.14 -6.18 -16.46
CA THR A 251 -15.64 -4.96 -15.81
C THR A 251 -14.80 -4.12 -16.77
N ARG A 252 -14.13 -4.73 -17.75
CA ARG A 252 -13.29 -4.02 -18.74
C ARG A 252 -14.07 -3.00 -19.54
N LEU A 253 -15.28 -3.35 -20.01
CA LEU A 253 -16.11 -2.44 -20.78
C LEU A 253 -16.54 -1.24 -19.94
N LEU A 254 -16.95 -1.49 -18.69
CA LEU A 254 -17.38 -0.43 -17.78
C LEU A 254 -16.23 0.54 -17.45
N VAL A 255 -15.03 0.02 -17.20
CA VAL A 255 -13.85 0.85 -16.89
C VAL A 255 -13.41 1.67 -18.08
N ARG A 256 -13.51 1.14 -19.32
CA ARG A 256 -13.22 1.91 -20.56
C ARG A 256 -14.14 3.09 -20.76
N LEU A 257 -15.40 2.95 -20.38
CA LEU A 257 -16.42 4.00 -20.56
C LEU A 257 -16.47 5.02 -19.42
N ARG A 258 -15.82 4.73 -18.28
CA ARG A 258 -15.86 5.57 -17.08
C ARG A 258 -14.47 6.10 -16.77
N GLN A 259 -14.27 7.38 -17.02
CA GLN A 259 -13.14 8.12 -16.47
C GLN A 259 -13.67 8.98 -15.32
N GLN A 260 -13.18 8.72 -14.10
CA GLN A 260 -13.51 9.52 -12.93
C GLN A 260 -12.40 10.55 -12.73
N ASP A 261 -12.79 11.77 -12.39
CA ASP A 261 -11.84 12.80 -12.02
C ASP A 261 -11.21 12.46 -10.65
N PRO A 262 -9.89 12.29 -10.57
CA PRO A 262 -9.21 12.00 -9.30
C PRO A 262 -9.37 13.10 -8.24
N ARG A 263 -9.69 14.36 -8.65
CA ARG A 263 -9.98 15.47 -7.74
C ARG A 263 -11.45 15.55 -7.34
N ASN A 264 -12.31 14.77 -7.99
CA ASN A 264 -13.71 14.65 -7.64
C ASN A 264 -14.22 13.24 -7.98
N PRO A 265 -13.74 12.19 -7.29
CA PRO A 265 -14.11 10.81 -7.60
C PRO A 265 -15.58 10.50 -7.30
N GLY A 266 -16.26 11.38 -6.56
CA GLY A 266 -17.68 11.30 -6.31
C GLY A 266 -18.10 10.11 -5.46
N ARG A 267 -19.37 9.67 -5.65
CA ARG A 267 -19.98 8.57 -4.89
C ARG A 267 -19.82 7.20 -5.54
N GLN A 268 -19.13 7.10 -6.65
CA GLN A 268 -18.86 5.82 -7.32
C GLN A 268 -17.65 5.14 -6.69
N PRO A 269 -17.60 3.80 -6.63
CA PRO A 269 -16.42 3.08 -6.19
C PRO A 269 -15.22 3.42 -7.07
N TRP A 270 -14.20 4.00 -6.47
CA TRP A 270 -12.93 4.35 -7.10
C TRP A 270 -11.80 4.31 -6.07
N SER A 271 -10.61 3.95 -6.50
CA SER A 271 -9.39 4.11 -5.71
C SER A 271 -8.26 4.57 -6.63
N GLY A 272 -7.39 5.40 -6.08
CA GLY A 272 -6.20 5.90 -6.76
C GLY A 272 -4.94 5.57 -6.00
N ILE A 273 -3.83 5.53 -6.76
CA ILE A 273 -2.47 5.51 -6.25
C ILE A 273 -1.88 6.85 -6.67
N ALA A 274 -1.50 7.66 -5.69
CA ALA A 274 -0.87 8.96 -5.92
C ALA A 274 0.62 8.89 -5.56
N CYS A 275 1.43 9.54 -6.38
CA CYS A 275 2.79 9.93 -6.05
C CYS A 275 2.82 11.44 -5.90
N LEU A 276 3.16 11.90 -4.71
CA LEU A 276 3.18 13.29 -4.31
C LEU A 276 4.62 13.76 -4.17
N THR A 277 4.86 15.05 -4.48
CA THR A 277 6.13 15.74 -4.26
C THR A 277 5.90 17.00 -3.44
N PRO A 278 6.86 17.50 -2.67
CA PRO A 278 6.73 18.78 -1.99
C PRO A 278 6.34 19.91 -2.94
N ALA A 279 5.48 20.85 -2.48
CA ALA A 279 5.04 22.01 -3.25
C ALA A 279 6.11 23.12 -3.30
#